data_adc0b09f0ad64e3d2aad79811ee27250
#
_entry.id   adc0b09f0ad64e3d2aad79811ee27250
#
_cell.length_a   1.000
_cell.length_b   1.000
_cell.length_c   1.000
_cell.angle_alpha   90.00
_cell.angle_beta   90.00
_cell.angle_gamma   90.00
#
_symmetry.space_group_name_H-M   'P 1'
#
loop_
_entity.id
_entity.type
_entity.pdbx_description
1 polymer ?
#
loop_
_entity_poly.entity_id
_entity_poly.type
_entity_poly.pdbx_seq_one_letter_code
_entity_poly.pdbx_strand_id
1 'polypeptide(L)'
;MLKIVHYLNQFFGQIGGEDKADIPPRIEEGAVGPGVVLNRMLGDQAEIVNTIICGDTFFNENLAESKSTIREMLKNIEPDLLIAGPAFNAGRYGVACGTAAEVAKADLGIDVISGIYPENPGYEMFKQYAYFIETPDTAAGMRTAIPNMAELVKSYLKKNGVLGSPQEEGYLPRGVRKNIFVDQRGAARAVKMLISKLEAEEFETEYPMPVFDRVDPADPIENLKEAKVALITSGGIVPKGNPDHIESSSASKYGEYSLEGVSNLDQDSFETAHGGYDPVSANLDADRVLPVDVMRELENEGVIGKLYNKFYSTVGNGTSVANSKNFADQIAEKLKSDGVQAVILTSTXGTCTRCGATMVKEIEKTGLPVVHVATVVPISKTVGANRIVPAVAIPHPLGNPKLSEQEEKNLRRDIVEKALTALQTSIDQQTVFC
;
A
#
# COMPACT_ATOMS: atom_id res chain seq x y z
N MET A 1 4.01 -18.06 37.89
CA MET A 1 2.98 -17.88 36.87
C MET A 1 2.96 -16.43 36.44
N LEU A 2 3.06 -16.16 35.14
CA LEU A 2 3.13 -14.78 34.59
C LEU A 2 1.78 -14.09 34.74
N LYS A 3 1.78 -12.90 35.32
CA LYS A 3 0.54 -12.12 35.51
C LYS A 3 0.31 -11.23 34.27
N ILE A 4 -0.84 -11.40 33.62
CA ILE A 4 -1.18 -10.66 32.41
C ILE A 4 -2.39 -9.76 32.67
N VAL A 5 -2.35 -8.52 32.17
CA VAL A 5 -3.54 -7.71 32.00
C VAL A 5 -3.88 -7.73 30.49
N HIS A 6 -5.17 -7.86 30.17
CA HIS A 6 -5.65 -7.84 28.80
C HIS A 6 -6.44 -6.56 28.55
N TYR A 7 -6.08 -5.79 27.51
CA TYR A 7 -6.81 -4.59 27.09
C TYR A 7 -7.75 -4.95 25.92
N LEU A 8 -9.04 -4.62 26.07
CA LEU A 8 -10.05 -4.85 25.04
C LEU A 8 -10.93 -3.60 24.87
N ASN A 9 -11.52 -3.44 23.68
CA ASN A 9 -12.55 -2.43 23.47
C ASN A 9 -13.92 -2.94 23.99
N GLN A 10 -14.94 -2.09 23.92
CA GLN A 10 -16.29 -2.39 24.38
C GLN A 10 -16.89 -3.63 23.70
N PHE A 11 -16.57 -3.86 22.43
CA PHE A 11 -17.14 -4.97 21.66
C PHE A 11 -16.55 -6.30 22.12
N PHE A 12 -15.22 -6.42 22.11
CA PHE A 12 -14.56 -7.66 22.53
C PHE A 12 -14.62 -7.85 24.05
N GLY A 13 -14.77 -6.76 24.79
CA GLY A 13 -15.02 -6.81 26.24
C GLY A 13 -16.45 -7.19 26.59
N GLN A 14 -17.30 -7.46 25.58
CA GLN A 14 -18.68 -7.95 25.77
C GLN A 14 -19.59 -6.95 26.49
N ILE A 15 -19.31 -5.65 26.35
CA ILE A 15 -20.16 -4.58 26.91
C ILE A 15 -21.25 -4.18 25.91
N GLY A 16 -20.92 -4.12 24.62
CA GLY A 16 -21.87 -3.76 23.58
C GLY A 16 -21.19 -3.34 22.29
N GLY A 17 -21.97 -2.85 21.34
CA GLY A 17 -21.46 -2.39 20.04
C GLY A 17 -21.07 -0.92 20.06
N GLU A 18 -21.35 -0.24 18.95
CA GLU A 18 -21.04 1.19 18.81
C GLU A 18 -21.84 2.05 19.80
N ASP A 19 -23.00 1.56 20.25
CA ASP A 19 -23.79 2.23 21.29
C ASP A 19 -23.04 2.32 22.63
N LYS A 20 -21.99 1.54 22.81
CA LYS A 20 -21.17 1.52 24.03
C LYS A 20 -19.73 2.01 23.78
N ALA A 21 -19.47 2.58 22.63
CA ALA A 21 -18.11 3.04 22.29
C ALA A 21 -17.65 4.25 23.10
N ASP A 22 -18.54 4.87 23.88
CA ASP A 22 -18.24 6.04 24.71
C ASP A 22 -17.99 5.72 26.19
N ILE A 23 -17.89 4.43 26.57
CA ILE A 23 -17.66 4.09 27.99
C ILE A 23 -16.20 4.36 28.41
N PRO A 24 -15.99 4.92 29.61
CA PRO A 24 -14.62 5.13 30.11
C PRO A 24 -13.93 3.83 30.49
N PRO A 25 -12.61 3.86 30.69
CA PRO A 25 -11.88 2.64 31.09
C PRO A 25 -12.42 2.03 32.37
N ARG A 26 -12.55 0.72 32.38
CA ARG A 26 -13.00 -0.04 33.54
C ARG A 26 -12.20 -1.34 33.65
N ILE A 27 -12.12 -1.91 34.85
CA ILE A 27 -11.43 -3.16 35.12
C ILE A 27 -12.45 -4.27 35.42
N GLU A 28 -12.24 -5.42 34.76
CA GLU A 28 -12.94 -6.66 35.09
C GLU A 28 -11.92 -7.64 35.67
N GLU A 29 -12.34 -8.47 36.60
CA GLU A 29 -11.50 -9.52 37.17
C GLU A 29 -11.40 -10.69 36.19
N GLY A 30 -10.17 -11.16 35.94
CA GLY A 30 -9.95 -12.32 35.08
C GLY A 30 -10.06 -12.03 33.59
N ALA A 31 -10.19 -13.08 32.82
CA ALA A 31 -10.25 -13.07 31.35
C ALA A 31 -11.69 -12.87 30.86
N VAL A 32 -11.85 -12.02 29.84
CA VAL A 32 -13.15 -11.70 29.24
C VAL A 32 -13.02 -11.89 27.70
N GLY A 33 -14.12 -12.25 27.06
CA GLY A 33 -14.17 -12.34 25.59
C GLY A 33 -13.10 -13.26 25.01
N PRO A 34 -12.32 -12.77 24.01
CA PRO A 34 -11.25 -13.59 23.43
C PRO A 34 -10.17 -13.96 24.45
N GLY A 35 -10.06 -13.20 25.52
CA GLY A 35 -9.13 -13.51 26.61
C GLY A 35 -9.39 -14.85 27.28
N VAL A 36 -10.65 -15.31 27.28
CA VAL A 36 -11.00 -16.62 27.87
C VAL A 36 -10.30 -17.75 27.12
N VAL A 37 -10.31 -17.71 25.78
CA VAL A 37 -9.64 -18.72 24.95
C VAL A 37 -8.13 -18.59 25.09
N LEU A 38 -7.62 -17.35 25.08
CA LEU A 38 -6.18 -17.08 25.24
C LEU A 38 -5.68 -17.64 26.59
N ASN A 39 -6.42 -17.35 27.66
CA ASN A 39 -6.06 -17.80 29.01
C ASN A 39 -5.98 -19.34 29.07
N ARG A 40 -6.95 -20.03 28.44
CA ARG A 40 -6.97 -21.49 28.37
C ARG A 40 -5.76 -22.02 27.63
N MET A 41 -5.37 -21.37 26.53
CA MET A 41 -4.19 -21.80 25.73
C MET A 41 -2.87 -21.61 26.47
N LEU A 42 -2.81 -20.64 27.39
CA LEU A 42 -1.61 -20.39 28.19
C LEU A 42 -1.43 -21.39 29.33
N GLY A 43 -2.50 -22.05 29.76
CA GLY A 43 -2.45 -23.08 30.79
C GLY A 43 -1.93 -22.56 32.11
N ASP A 44 -1.07 -23.31 32.78
CA ASP A 44 -0.54 -22.97 34.11
C ASP A 44 0.67 -22.02 34.04
N GLN A 45 1.10 -21.63 32.86
CA GLN A 45 2.32 -20.81 32.70
C GLN A 45 2.05 -19.34 32.89
N ALA A 46 0.86 -18.86 32.55
CA ALA A 46 0.50 -17.46 32.62
C ALA A 46 -1.01 -17.32 32.85
N GLU A 47 -1.42 -16.21 33.44
CA GLU A 47 -2.83 -15.96 33.77
C GLU A 47 -3.22 -14.53 33.47
N ILE A 48 -4.36 -14.34 32.79
CA ILE A 48 -4.98 -13.02 32.68
C ILE A 48 -5.70 -12.75 33.99
N VAL A 49 -5.04 -11.93 34.83
CA VAL A 49 -5.62 -11.61 36.16
C VAL A 49 -6.70 -10.55 36.10
N ASN A 50 -6.60 -9.63 35.12
CA ASN A 50 -7.59 -8.57 34.93
C ASN A 50 -7.71 -8.24 33.43
N THR A 51 -8.88 -7.72 33.06
CA THR A 51 -9.14 -7.17 31.72
C THR A 51 -9.51 -5.71 31.88
N ILE A 52 -8.81 -4.83 31.15
CA ILE A 52 -9.18 -3.41 31.07
C ILE A 52 -10.03 -3.25 29.81
N ILE A 53 -11.21 -2.64 29.95
CA ILE A 53 -12.13 -2.42 28.83
C ILE A 53 -12.39 -0.92 28.72
N CYS A 54 -12.29 -0.38 27.50
CA CYS A 54 -12.60 1.03 27.25
C CYS A 54 -13.26 1.17 25.88
N GLY A 55 -14.21 2.08 25.78
CA GLY A 55 -14.88 2.35 24.52
C GLY A 55 -13.94 3.01 23.53
N ASP A 56 -13.99 2.58 22.26
CA ASP A 56 -13.10 3.09 21.21
C ASP A 56 -13.27 4.61 20.99
N THR A 57 -14.50 5.13 21.07
CA THR A 57 -14.77 6.56 20.95
C THR A 57 -14.23 7.31 22.17
N PHE A 58 -14.57 6.83 23.38
CA PHE A 58 -14.08 7.46 24.61
C PHE A 58 -12.55 7.57 24.58
N PHE A 59 -11.88 6.45 24.26
CA PHE A 59 -10.41 6.39 24.27
C PHE A 59 -9.80 7.47 23.36
N ASN A 60 -10.28 7.53 22.13
CA ASN A 60 -9.69 8.43 21.13
C ASN A 60 -10.07 9.90 21.37
N GLU A 61 -11.26 10.17 21.88
CA GLU A 61 -11.71 11.54 22.14
C GLU A 61 -11.19 12.10 23.47
N ASN A 62 -10.84 11.20 24.41
CA ASN A 62 -10.33 11.60 25.73
C ASN A 62 -8.95 10.98 25.97
N LEU A 63 -8.03 11.19 25.01
CA LEU A 63 -6.75 10.49 24.96
C LEU A 63 -5.92 10.68 26.23
N ALA A 64 -5.80 11.93 26.72
CA ALA A 64 -5.01 12.23 27.92
C ALA A 64 -5.57 11.53 29.16
N GLU A 65 -6.89 11.56 29.32
CA GLU A 65 -7.57 10.89 30.43
C GLU A 65 -7.41 9.37 30.33
N SER A 66 -7.60 8.82 29.14
CA SER A 66 -7.46 7.37 28.91
C SER A 66 -6.06 6.89 29.25
N LYS A 67 -5.02 7.61 28.78
CA LYS A 67 -3.62 7.29 29.10
C LYS A 67 -3.38 7.32 30.61
N SER A 68 -3.84 8.36 31.28
CA SER A 68 -3.67 8.53 32.72
C SER A 68 -4.37 7.41 33.50
N THR A 69 -5.62 7.11 33.15
CA THR A 69 -6.41 6.07 33.83
C THR A 69 -5.78 4.68 33.65
N ILE A 70 -5.39 4.34 32.41
CA ILE A 70 -4.76 3.04 32.13
C ILE A 70 -3.44 2.92 32.87
N ARG A 71 -2.63 4.01 32.90
CA ARG A 71 -1.37 4.02 33.65
C ARG A 71 -1.61 3.68 35.14
N GLU A 72 -2.60 4.33 35.76
CA GLU A 72 -2.92 4.07 37.18
C GLU A 72 -3.44 2.64 37.40
N MET A 73 -4.28 2.14 36.50
CA MET A 73 -4.76 0.77 36.59
C MET A 73 -3.60 -0.24 36.52
N LEU A 74 -2.69 -0.06 35.56
CA LEU A 74 -1.53 -0.95 35.41
C LEU A 74 -0.58 -0.84 36.60
N LYS A 75 -0.38 0.37 37.16
CA LYS A 75 0.42 0.56 38.37
C LYS A 75 -0.15 -0.22 39.56
N ASN A 76 -1.46 -0.21 39.71
CA ASN A 76 -2.12 -0.86 40.83
C ASN A 76 -2.14 -2.37 40.70
N ILE A 77 -2.26 -2.89 39.46
CA ILE A 77 -2.30 -4.34 39.23
C ILE A 77 -0.89 -4.95 39.21
N GLU A 78 0.09 -4.19 38.73
CA GLU A 78 1.49 -4.61 38.57
C GLU A 78 1.61 -5.93 37.77
N PRO A 79 1.12 -5.95 36.51
CA PRO A 79 1.27 -7.14 35.69
C PRO A 79 2.72 -7.31 35.16
N ASP A 80 3.05 -8.52 34.80
CA ASP A 80 4.32 -8.83 34.13
C ASP A 80 4.27 -8.52 32.63
N LEU A 81 3.07 -8.57 32.04
CA LEU A 81 2.87 -8.42 30.61
C LEU A 81 1.49 -7.82 30.34
N LEU A 82 1.42 -6.91 29.37
CA LEU A 82 0.14 -6.44 28.86
C LEU A 82 -0.13 -7.14 27.52
N ILE A 83 -1.33 -7.63 27.31
CA ILE A 83 -1.80 -8.06 26.00
C ILE A 83 -2.87 -7.05 25.57
N ALA A 84 -2.77 -6.54 24.33
CA ALA A 84 -3.74 -5.56 23.81
C ALA A 84 -4.36 -6.10 22.51
N GLY A 85 -5.70 -6.11 22.46
CA GLY A 85 -6.37 -6.59 21.26
C GLY A 85 -6.62 -8.08 21.23
N PRO A 86 -6.71 -8.72 20.04
CA PRO A 86 -6.25 -8.23 18.71
C PRO A 86 -7.19 -7.17 18.12
N ALA A 87 -6.59 -6.20 17.42
CA ALA A 87 -7.31 -5.05 16.88
C ALA A 87 -7.74 -5.23 15.41
N PHE A 88 -7.17 -6.21 14.71
CA PHE A 88 -7.45 -6.40 13.28
C PHE A 88 -7.24 -5.10 12.51
N ASN A 89 -8.13 -4.73 11.59
CA ASN A 89 -8.03 -3.47 10.87
C ASN A 89 -8.99 -2.39 11.39
N ALA A 90 -9.41 -2.49 12.66
CA ALA A 90 -10.27 -1.48 13.28
C ALA A 90 -9.39 -0.30 13.74
N GLY A 91 -9.46 0.82 13.03
CA GLY A 91 -8.54 1.96 13.19
C GLY A 91 -8.52 2.55 14.59
N ARG A 92 -9.69 2.94 15.15
CA ARG A 92 -9.78 3.50 16.50
C ARG A 92 -9.25 2.51 17.55
N TYR A 93 -9.62 1.24 17.40
CA TYR A 93 -9.18 0.19 18.32
C TYR A 93 -7.67 -0.06 18.21
N GLY A 94 -7.13 -0.07 16.99
CA GLY A 94 -5.68 -0.22 16.79
C GLY A 94 -4.89 0.91 17.45
N VAL A 95 -5.38 2.15 17.33
CA VAL A 95 -4.76 3.31 18.00
C VAL A 95 -4.89 3.18 19.53
N ALA A 96 -6.03 2.71 20.04
CA ALA A 96 -6.21 2.50 21.47
C ALA A 96 -5.27 1.42 22.01
N CYS A 97 -5.18 0.27 21.32
CA CYS A 97 -4.24 -0.79 21.69
C CYS A 97 -2.79 -0.30 21.66
N GLY A 98 -2.42 0.47 20.64
CA GLY A 98 -1.08 1.02 20.51
C GLY A 98 -0.77 2.03 21.61
N THR A 99 -1.75 2.88 21.95
CA THR A 99 -1.58 3.87 23.02
C THR A 99 -1.43 3.17 24.37
N ALA A 100 -2.24 2.13 24.63
CA ALA A 100 -2.09 1.34 25.85
C ALA A 100 -0.69 0.71 25.92
N ALA A 101 -0.19 0.23 24.77
CA ALA A 101 1.16 -0.33 24.68
C ALA A 101 2.24 0.73 24.98
N GLU A 102 2.07 1.95 24.47
CA GLU A 102 2.98 3.05 24.77
C GLU A 102 3.04 3.32 26.28
N VAL A 103 1.86 3.43 26.90
CA VAL A 103 1.78 3.66 28.36
C VAL A 103 2.48 2.53 29.12
N ALA A 104 2.16 1.29 28.79
CA ALA A 104 2.76 0.13 29.48
C ALA A 104 4.27 0.10 29.31
N LYS A 105 4.75 0.23 28.07
CA LYS A 105 6.18 0.06 27.77
C LYS A 105 7.00 1.30 28.15
N ALA A 106 6.59 2.48 27.69
CA ALA A 106 7.40 3.69 27.87
C ALA A 106 7.33 4.24 29.30
N ASP A 107 6.15 4.20 29.93
CA ASP A 107 5.98 4.80 31.26
C ASP A 107 6.25 3.81 32.38
N LEU A 108 5.96 2.51 32.18
CA LEU A 108 6.00 1.52 33.26
C LEU A 108 6.99 0.37 33.04
N GLY A 109 7.61 0.28 31.87
CA GLY A 109 8.57 -0.77 31.56
C GLY A 109 7.95 -2.16 31.37
N ILE A 110 6.62 -2.23 31.19
CA ILE A 110 5.89 -3.49 31.00
C ILE A 110 5.90 -3.83 29.52
N ASP A 111 6.34 -5.04 29.17
CA ASP A 111 6.31 -5.50 27.77
C ASP A 111 4.88 -5.73 27.30
N VAL A 112 4.66 -5.62 26.00
CA VAL A 112 3.33 -5.72 25.40
C VAL A 112 3.35 -6.65 24.20
N ILE A 113 2.35 -7.56 24.14
CA ILE A 113 2.07 -8.38 22.96
C ILE A 113 0.68 -7.98 22.47
N SER A 114 0.53 -7.86 21.15
CA SER A 114 -0.73 -7.44 20.54
C SER A 114 -0.94 -8.17 19.22
N GLY A 115 -2.15 -8.08 18.68
CA GLY A 115 -2.46 -8.59 17.34
C GLY A 115 -3.03 -7.46 16.51
N ILE A 116 -2.55 -7.30 15.27
CA ILE A 116 -2.96 -6.19 14.42
C ILE A 116 -2.81 -6.54 12.93
N TYR A 117 -3.67 -5.96 12.10
CA TYR A 117 -3.50 -6.04 10.65
C TYR A 117 -2.41 -5.04 10.22
N PRO A 118 -1.47 -5.43 9.35
CA PRO A 118 -0.31 -4.56 9.03
C PRO A 118 -0.65 -3.16 8.49
N GLU A 119 -1.81 -2.98 7.87
CA GLU A 119 -2.21 -1.68 7.35
C GLU A 119 -3.01 -0.84 8.36
N ASN A 120 -3.26 -1.35 9.55
CA ASN A 120 -3.93 -0.61 10.61
C ASN A 120 -3.02 0.53 11.07
N PRO A 121 -3.50 1.80 11.13
CA PRO A 121 -2.65 2.93 11.54
C PRO A 121 -2.01 2.74 12.91
N GLY A 122 -2.64 2.01 13.82
CA GLY A 122 -2.07 1.73 15.14
C GLY A 122 -0.74 0.99 15.07
N TYR A 123 -0.54 0.14 14.04
CA TYR A 123 0.74 -0.55 13.89
C TYR A 123 1.87 0.44 13.61
N GLU A 124 1.73 1.24 12.57
CA GLU A 124 2.82 2.17 12.19
C GLU A 124 3.13 3.19 13.29
N MET A 125 2.10 3.67 13.97
CA MET A 125 2.26 4.66 15.03
C MET A 125 2.97 4.09 16.28
N PHE A 126 2.72 2.81 16.61
CA PHE A 126 3.10 2.26 17.91
C PHE A 126 3.97 1.01 17.84
N LYS A 127 4.47 0.62 16.67
CA LYS A 127 5.21 -0.64 16.48
C LYS A 127 6.43 -0.80 17.39
N GLN A 128 7.00 0.30 17.87
CA GLN A 128 8.16 0.23 18.75
C GLN A 128 7.80 -0.19 20.20
N TYR A 129 6.52 -0.08 20.57
CA TYR A 129 6.09 -0.31 21.96
C TYR A 129 5.53 -1.70 22.21
N ALA A 130 5.22 -2.46 21.18
CA ALA A 130 4.63 -3.79 21.32
C ALA A 130 5.22 -4.79 20.34
N TYR A 131 5.10 -6.07 20.69
CA TYR A 131 5.33 -7.17 19.76
C TYR A 131 3.98 -7.48 19.09
N PHE A 132 3.81 -7.03 17.85
CA PHE A 132 2.56 -7.19 17.12
C PHE A 132 2.58 -8.46 16.28
N ILE A 133 1.64 -9.37 16.52
CA ILE A 133 1.39 -10.52 15.64
C ILE A 133 0.49 -10.06 14.49
N GLU A 134 0.83 -10.47 13.27
CA GLU A 134 -0.02 -10.18 12.11
C GLU A 134 -1.35 -10.90 12.23
N THR A 135 -2.44 -10.18 11.98
CA THR A 135 -3.78 -10.75 11.92
C THR A 135 -4.41 -10.50 10.55
N PRO A 136 -5.44 -11.27 10.18
CA PRO A 136 -6.29 -10.87 9.06
C PRO A 136 -6.94 -9.50 9.32
N ASP A 137 -7.55 -8.93 8.28
CA ASP A 137 -8.15 -7.60 8.37
C ASP A 137 -9.41 -7.55 9.23
N THR A 138 -10.12 -8.66 9.39
CA THR A 138 -11.40 -8.69 10.13
C THR A 138 -11.35 -9.67 11.29
N ALA A 139 -12.30 -9.48 12.21
CA ALA A 139 -12.45 -10.33 13.40
C ALA A 139 -12.81 -11.79 13.07
N ALA A 140 -13.19 -12.09 11.82
CA ALA A 140 -13.35 -13.49 11.38
C ALA A 140 -12.04 -14.28 11.57
N GLY A 141 -10.90 -13.58 11.57
CA GLY A 141 -9.59 -14.15 11.82
C GLY A 141 -9.24 -14.43 13.28
N MET A 142 -10.19 -14.26 14.20
CA MET A 142 -9.94 -14.50 15.65
C MET A 142 -9.39 -15.90 15.92
N ARG A 143 -9.84 -16.89 15.16
CA ARG A 143 -9.43 -18.31 15.33
C ARG A 143 -7.96 -18.55 15.04
N THR A 144 -7.32 -17.67 14.28
CA THR A 144 -5.86 -17.74 14.03
C THR A 144 -5.10 -16.73 14.87
N ALA A 145 -5.67 -15.56 15.12
CA ALA A 145 -5.01 -14.49 15.87
C ALA A 145 -4.71 -14.91 17.31
N ILE A 146 -5.69 -15.47 18.02
CA ILE A 146 -5.51 -15.85 19.43
C ILE A 146 -4.45 -16.93 19.61
N PRO A 147 -4.46 -18.05 18.84
CA PRO A 147 -3.38 -19.04 18.95
C PRO A 147 -2.00 -18.46 18.64
N ASN A 148 -1.88 -17.58 17.64
CA ASN A 148 -0.59 -16.97 17.31
C ASN A 148 -0.08 -16.06 18.42
N MET A 149 -0.98 -15.30 19.04
CA MET A 149 -0.64 -14.48 20.20
C MET A 149 -0.21 -15.37 21.39
N ALA A 150 -0.93 -16.47 21.63
CA ALA A 150 -0.60 -17.40 22.69
C ALA A 150 0.80 -18.02 22.50
N GLU A 151 1.14 -18.39 21.25
CA GLU A 151 2.45 -18.95 20.95
C GLU A 151 3.57 -17.92 21.20
N LEU A 152 3.32 -16.63 20.88
CA LEU A 152 4.32 -15.61 21.17
C LEU A 152 4.49 -15.40 22.68
N VAL A 153 3.41 -15.45 23.47
CA VAL A 153 3.50 -15.39 24.94
C VAL A 153 4.32 -16.57 25.46
N LYS A 154 4.12 -17.77 24.95
CA LYS A 154 4.89 -18.97 25.34
C LYS A 154 6.38 -18.80 25.00
N SER A 155 6.70 -18.26 23.82
CA SER A 155 8.08 -17.98 23.45
C SER A 155 8.70 -16.94 24.38
N TYR A 156 7.93 -15.88 24.70
CA TYR A 156 8.34 -14.84 25.64
C TYR A 156 8.71 -15.45 27.01
N LEU A 157 7.87 -16.33 27.51
CA LEU A 157 8.12 -17.03 28.78
C LEU A 157 9.36 -17.90 28.68
N LYS A 158 9.46 -18.73 27.64
CA LYS A 158 10.57 -19.67 27.44
C LYS A 158 11.92 -18.94 27.36
N LYS A 159 11.91 -17.73 26.84
CA LYS A 159 13.13 -16.92 26.63
C LYS A 159 13.32 -15.85 27.71
N ASN A 160 12.62 -15.98 28.83
CA ASN A 160 12.74 -15.08 30.00
C ASN A 160 12.55 -13.60 29.60
N GLY A 161 11.59 -13.33 28.73
CA GLY A 161 11.22 -11.98 28.32
C GLY A 161 12.09 -11.36 27.23
N VAL A 162 13.04 -12.11 26.67
CA VAL A 162 13.95 -11.58 25.64
C VAL A 162 13.69 -12.31 24.32
N LEU A 163 12.76 -11.78 23.54
CA LEU A 163 12.42 -12.34 22.23
C LEU A 163 13.54 -12.08 21.21
N GLY A 164 13.66 -13.00 20.26
CA GLY A 164 14.57 -12.87 19.12
C GLY A 164 14.04 -11.88 18.07
N SER A 165 14.56 -11.98 16.86
CA SER A 165 14.19 -11.10 15.76
C SER A 165 12.77 -11.40 15.26
N PRO A 166 12.14 -10.47 14.52
CA PRO A 166 10.84 -10.73 13.89
C PRO A 166 10.83 -12.00 13.04
N GLN A 167 11.90 -12.27 12.32
CA GLN A 167 12.01 -13.45 11.47
C GLN A 167 12.01 -14.75 12.29
N GLU A 168 12.60 -14.72 13.48
CA GLU A 168 12.66 -15.90 14.35
C GLU A 168 11.36 -16.15 15.10
N GLU A 169 10.69 -15.06 15.51
CA GLU A 169 9.54 -15.16 16.42
C GLU A 169 8.19 -14.97 15.75
N GLY A 170 8.16 -14.43 14.54
CA GLY A 170 6.93 -14.25 13.78
C GLY A 170 6.13 -13.00 14.09
N TYR A 171 6.69 -12.06 14.84
CA TYR A 171 6.01 -10.78 15.06
C TYR A 171 6.41 -9.77 13.95
N LEU A 172 5.60 -8.74 13.77
CA LEU A 172 5.83 -7.71 12.76
C LEU A 172 7.03 -6.82 13.13
N PRO A 173 7.81 -6.34 12.15
CA PRO A 173 8.97 -5.49 12.44
C PRO A 173 8.62 -4.27 13.30
N ARG A 174 9.45 -3.99 14.30
CA ARG A 174 9.21 -2.93 15.28
C ARG A 174 9.87 -1.60 14.95
N GLY A 175 10.64 -1.55 13.85
CA GLY A 175 11.36 -0.33 13.47
C GLY A 175 12.53 0.00 14.39
N VAL A 176 12.93 -0.93 15.26
CA VAL A 176 14.06 -0.74 16.17
C VAL A 176 15.35 -0.96 15.37
N ARG A 177 16.21 0.05 15.36
CA ARG A 177 17.49 -0.01 14.66
C ARG A 177 18.63 -0.22 15.65
N LYS A 178 19.51 -1.16 15.32
CA LYS A 178 20.70 -1.46 16.12
C LYS A 178 21.93 -1.43 15.22
N ASN A 179 23.02 -0.90 15.74
CA ASN A 179 24.30 -0.98 15.04
C ASN A 179 24.85 -2.40 15.22
N ILE A 180 25.11 -3.07 14.09
CA ILE A 180 25.68 -4.41 14.09
C ILE A 180 27.04 -4.32 13.39
N PHE A 181 28.07 -4.75 14.09
CA PHE A 181 29.41 -4.79 13.52
C PHE A 181 29.67 -6.18 12.96
N VAL A 182 30.06 -6.23 11.69
CA VAL A 182 30.31 -7.47 10.97
C VAL A 182 31.73 -7.47 10.43
N ASP A 183 32.25 -8.64 10.14
CA ASP A 183 33.64 -8.80 9.69
C ASP A 183 33.88 -8.22 8.29
N GLN A 184 32.85 -8.22 7.47
CA GLN A 184 32.97 -7.80 6.08
C GLN A 184 32.02 -6.63 5.78
N ARG A 185 32.58 -5.55 5.25
CA ARG A 185 31.78 -4.36 4.91
C ARG A 185 30.72 -4.67 3.83
N GLY A 186 29.59 -3.97 3.89
CA GLY A 186 28.49 -4.13 2.94
C GLY A 186 28.94 -3.97 1.49
N ALA A 187 29.84 -3.00 1.23
CA ALA A 187 30.37 -2.80 -0.12
C ALA A 187 31.12 -4.04 -0.63
N ALA A 188 31.91 -4.69 0.24
CA ALA A 188 32.61 -5.91 -0.15
C ALA A 188 31.65 -7.06 -0.45
N ARG A 189 30.58 -7.17 0.37
CA ARG A 189 29.55 -8.20 0.10
C ARG A 189 28.81 -7.95 -1.21
N ALA A 190 28.51 -6.69 -1.51
CA ALA A 190 27.83 -6.33 -2.76
C ALA A 190 28.71 -6.65 -3.98
N VAL A 191 30.01 -6.33 -3.91
CA VAL A 191 30.95 -6.65 -4.98
C VAL A 191 31.05 -8.17 -5.18
N LYS A 192 31.08 -8.94 -4.08
CA LYS A 192 31.11 -10.40 -4.15
C LYS A 192 29.87 -10.94 -4.88
N MET A 193 28.67 -10.44 -4.53
CA MET A 193 27.45 -10.84 -5.21
C MET A 193 27.48 -10.50 -6.71
N LEU A 194 28.01 -9.32 -7.04
CA LEU A 194 28.15 -8.90 -8.44
C LEU A 194 29.07 -9.85 -9.20
N ILE A 195 30.22 -10.19 -8.61
CA ILE A 195 31.17 -11.12 -9.25
C ILE A 195 30.50 -12.47 -9.49
N SER A 196 29.84 -13.04 -8.48
CA SER A 196 29.13 -14.32 -8.65
C SER A 196 28.10 -14.27 -9.77
N LYS A 197 27.36 -13.15 -9.85
CA LYS A 197 26.38 -12.96 -10.94
C LYS A 197 27.06 -12.92 -12.31
N LEU A 198 28.18 -12.21 -12.43
CA LEU A 198 28.92 -12.10 -13.69
C LEU A 198 29.53 -13.43 -14.12
N GLU A 199 29.92 -14.24 -13.15
CA GLU A 199 30.53 -15.57 -13.40
C GLU A 199 29.46 -16.66 -13.56
N ALA A 200 28.17 -16.29 -13.51
CA ALA A 200 27.03 -17.20 -13.62
C ALA A 200 27.03 -18.28 -12.51
N GLU A 201 27.57 -17.94 -11.34
CA GLU A 201 27.52 -18.81 -10.17
C GLU A 201 26.21 -18.60 -9.39
N GLU A 202 25.80 -19.61 -8.63
CA GLU A 202 24.66 -19.46 -7.72
C GLU A 202 25.02 -18.50 -6.59
N PHE A 203 24.11 -17.62 -6.27
CA PHE A 203 24.26 -16.73 -5.11
C PHE A 203 22.89 -16.34 -4.57
N GLU A 204 22.86 -15.95 -3.31
CA GLU A 204 21.65 -15.47 -2.65
C GLU A 204 21.80 -13.98 -2.35
N THR A 205 20.73 -13.23 -2.51
CA THR A 205 20.69 -11.83 -2.07
C THR A 205 20.48 -11.82 -0.55
N GLU A 206 21.08 -10.86 0.13
CA GLU A 206 20.95 -10.72 1.59
C GLU A 206 19.53 -10.38 2.00
N TYR A 207 18.76 -9.78 1.11
CA TYR A 207 17.36 -9.45 1.33
C TYR A 207 16.54 -10.18 0.25
N PRO A 208 15.50 -10.90 0.64
CA PRO A 208 14.69 -11.61 -0.34
C PRO A 208 14.13 -10.65 -1.39
N MET A 209 14.34 -10.97 -2.66
CA MET A 209 13.83 -10.15 -3.76
C MET A 209 12.35 -10.48 -3.98
N PRO A 210 11.52 -9.46 -4.21
CA PRO A 210 10.12 -9.73 -4.53
C PRO A 210 10.03 -10.47 -5.88
N VAL A 211 9.09 -11.41 -5.93
CA VAL A 211 8.80 -12.17 -7.15
C VAL A 211 7.47 -11.66 -7.71
N PHE A 212 7.51 -11.19 -8.95
CA PHE A 212 6.31 -10.72 -9.64
C PHE A 212 5.91 -11.73 -10.72
N ASP A 213 4.61 -12.03 -10.80
CA ASP A 213 4.07 -12.91 -11.83
C ASP A 213 4.28 -12.31 -13.21
N ARG A 214 4.29 -13.15 -14.23
CA ARG A 214 4.38 -12.75 -15.63
C ARG A 214 3.06 -13.02 -16.33
N VAL A 215 2.74 -12.17 -17.30
CA VAL A 215 1.52 -12.24 -18.09
C VAL A 215 1.94 -12.29 -19.56
N ASP A 216 1.31 -13.16 -20.34
CA ASP A 216 1.59 -13.22 -21.77
C ASP A 216 1.16 -11.91 -22.46
N PRO A 217 1.94 -11.39 -23.39
CA PRO A 217 1.52 -10.20 -24.14
C PRO A 217 0.20 -10.42 -24.86
N ALA A 218 -0.70 -9.45 -24.76
CA ALA A 218 -1.94 -9.47 -25.52
C ALA A 218 -1.65 -9.18 -26.99
N ASP A 219 -2.54 -9.64 -27.87
CA ASP A 219 -2.45 -9.40 -29.31
C ASP A 219 -2.46 -7.90 -29.59
N PRO A 220 -1.71 -7.43 -30.59
CA PRO A 220 -1.67 -6.01 -30.94
C PRO A 220 -2.99 -5.55 -31.59
N ILE A 221 -3.18 -4.23 -31.65
CA ILE A 221 -4.27 -3.61 -32.40
C ILE A 221 -4.03 -3.90 -33.90
N GLU A 222 -5.06 -4.40 -34.59
CA GLU A 222 -4.96 -4.66 -36.03
C GLU A 222 -5.13 -3.38 -36.86
N ASN A 223 -6.05 -2.50 -36.45
CA ASN A 223 -6.38 -1.30 -37.23
C ASN A 223 -6.50 -0.09 -36.28
N LEU A 224 -5.41 0.65 -36.17
CA LEU A 224 -5.33 1.82 -35.29
C LEU A 224 -6.36 2.89 -35.68
N LYS A 225 -6.62 3.07 -36.95
CA LYS A 225 -7.58 4.07 -37.45
C LYS A 225 -9.01 3.83 -37.01
N GLU A 226 -9.32 2.62 -36.59
CA GLU A 226 -10.65 2.26 -36.09
C GLU A 226 -10.64 1.99 -34.58
N ALA A 227 -9.47 2.03 -33.94
CA ALA A 227 -9.33 1.63 -32.55
C ALA A 227 -9.83 2.69 -31.57
N LYS A 228 -10.52 2.23 -30.54
CA LYS A 228 -10.87 3.03 -29.37
C LYS A 228 -9.78 2.81 -28.33
N VAL A 229 -9.07 3.89 -27.97
CA VAL A 229 -7.92 3.85 -27.06
C VAL A 229 -8.26 4.58 -25.77
N ALA A 230 -7.97 3.98 -24.61
CA ALA A 230 -8.23 4.57 -23.31
C ALA A 230 -6.91 5.06 -22.65
N LEU A 231 -7.06 6.05 -21.81
CA LEU A 231 -5.97 6.60 -20.99
C LEU A 231 -6.18 6.26 -19.52
N ILE A 232 -5.12 5.81 -18.86
CA ILE A 232 -5.10 5.55 -17.41
C ILE A 232 -3.80 6.14 -16.85
N THR A 233 -3.84 6.63 -15.61
CA THR A 233 -2.60 7.07 -14.96
C THR A 233 -2.55 6.64 -13.50
N SER A 234 -1.38 6.24 -13.03
CA SER A 234 -1.08 6.11 -11.61
C SER A 234 -0.45 7.41 -11.06
N GLY A 235 -0.33 8.43 -11.90
CA GLY A 235 0.25 9.73 -11.56
C GLY A 235 -0.68 10.69 -10.85
N GLY A 236 -1.90 10.28 -10.54
CA GLY A 236 -2.79 11.01 -9.65
C GLY A 236 -3.49 12.22 -10.24
N ILE A 237 -3.68 12.29 -11.56
CA ILE A 237 -4.38 13.41 -12.19
C ILE A 237 -5.89 13.32 -11.87
N VAL A 238 -6.43 14.39 -11.35
CA VAL A 238 -7.84 14.45 -10.90
C VAL A 238 -8.43 15.81 -11.31
N PRO A 239 -9.77 15.92 -11.38
CA PRO A 239 -10.40 17.24 -11.52
C PRO A 239 -10.01 18.15 -10.34
N LYS A 240 -10.00 19.45 -10.60
CA LYS A 240 -9.60 20.45 -9.61
C LYS A 240 -10.37 20.28 -8.30
N GLY A 241 -9.63 20.33 -7.19
CA GLY A 241 -10.22 20.12 -5.86
C GLY A 241 -10.35 18.67 -5.45
N ASN A 242 -9.90 17.72 -6.30
CA ASN A 242 -9.90 16.28 -5.99
C ASN A 242 -11.26 15.84 -5.39
N PRO A 243 -12.35 15.94 -6.15
CA PRO A 243 -13.71 15.72 -5.59
C PRO A 243 -13.93 14.31 -5.03
N ASP A 244 -13.19 13.32 -5.50
CA ASP A 244 -13.32 11.94 -5.00
C ASP A 244 -12.40 11.67 -3.82
N HIS A 245 -11.61 12.67 -3.40
CA HIS A 245 -10.69 12.55 -2.27
C HIS A 245 -9.74 11.34 -2.44
N ILE A 246 -9.14 11.21 -3.64
CA ILE A 246 -8.10 10.19 -3.86
C ILE A 246 -6.92 10.53 -2.94
N GLU A 247 -6.46 9.57 -2.17
CA GLU A 247 -5.40 9.78 -1.18
C GLU A 247 -4.08 10.10 -1.90
N SER A 248 -3.30 11.01 -1.32
CA SER A 248 -2.01 11.42 -1.91
C SER A 248 -0.93 10.34 -1.80
N SER A 249 -1.20 9.30 -1.01
CA SER A 249 -0.33 8.15 -0.82
C SER A 249 -1.17 6.96 -0.38
N SER A 250 -0.76 5.75 -0.75
CA SER A 250 -1.42 4.50 -0.33
C SER A 250 -2.91 4.51 -0.68
N ALA A 251 -3.22 4.84 -1.93
CA ALA A 251 -4.59 5.02 -2.38
C ALA A 251 -5.43 3.76 -2.18
N SER A 252 -6.63 3.95 -1.66
CA SER A 252 -7.62 2.89 -1.47
C SER A 252 -8.67 2.87 -2.58
N LYS A 253 -8.58 3.81 -3.53
CA LYS A 253 -9.58 3.96 -4.61
C LYS A 253 -8.95 4.57 -5.86
N TYR A 254 -9.71 4.52 -6.94
CA TYR A 254 -9.37 5.19 -8.19
C TYR A 254 -10.53 6.09 -8.61
N GLY A 255 -10.25 7.05 -9.47
CA GLY A 255 -11.25 7.95 -10.03
C GLY A 255 -11.54 7.60 -11.49
N GLU A 256 -12.76 7.90 -11.91
CA GLU A 256 -13.25 7.77 -13.28
C GLU A 256 -13.75 9.15 -13.71
N TYR A 257 -13.12 9.73 -14.71
CA TYR A 257 -13.40 11.14 -15.08
C TYR A 257 -13.72 11.28 -16.55
N SER A 258 -14.78 12.05 -16.83
CA SER A 258 -15.25 12.29 -18.21
C SER A 258 -14.26 13.14 -18.99
N LEU A 259 -14.03 12.77 -20.24
CA LEU A 259 -13.32 13.57 -21.23
C LEU A 259 -14.26 14.21 -22.24
N GLU A 260 -15.57 14.14 -22.02
CA GLU A 260 -16.54 14.75 -22.93
C GLU A 260 -16.34 16.26 -22.96
N GLY A 261 -16.06 16.79 -24.15
CA GLY A 261 -15.81 18.22 -24.33
C GLY A 261 -14.45 18.70 -23.84
N VAL A 262 -13.56 17.78 -23.40
CA VAL A 262 -12.24 18.10 -22.89
C VAL A 262 -11.22 17.91 -24.01
N SER A 263 -10.51 19.00 -24.36
CA SER A 263 -9.48 18.97 -25.40
C SER A 263 -8.05 18.92 -24.83
N ASN A 264 -7.88 19.27 -23.57
CA ASN A 264 -6.60 19.24 -22.84
C ASN A 264 -6.86 19.28 -21.34
N LEU A 265 -5.85 18.97 -20.56
CA LEU A 265 -5.98 18.96 -19.10
C LEU A 265 -5.37 20.25 -18.50
N ASP A 266 -6.09 21.34 -18.67
CA ASP A 266 -5.61 22.68 -18.27
C ASP A 266 -5.58 22.87 -16.74
N GLN A 267 -4.79 23.86 -16.32
CA GLN A 267 -4.51 24.13 -14.90
C GLN A 267 -5.73 24.60 -14.09
N ASP A 268 -6.78 25.08 -14.74
CA ASP A 268 -7.98 25.54 -14.03
C ASP A 268 -8.95 24.38 -13.76
N SER A 269 -8.85 23.30 -14.54
CA SER A 269 -9.77 22.18 -14.50
C SER A 269 -9.20 20.92 -13.86
N PHE A 270 -7.87 20.75 -13.88
CA PHE A 270 -7.22 19.51 -13.42
C PHE A 270 -6.01 19.82 -12.53
N GLU A 271 -5.62 18.84 -11.73
CA GLU A 271 -4.45 18.92 -10.86
C GLU A 271 -3.96 17.52 -10.53
N THR A 272 -2.83 17.40 -9.85
CA THR A 272 -2.38 16.12 -9.33
C THR A 272 -2.66 16.03 -7.83
N ALA A 273 -3.21 14.90 -7.41
CA ALA A 273 -3.37 14.53 -6.00
C ALA A 273 -2.14 13.79 -5.46
N HIS A 274 -1.15 13.48 -6.32
CA HIS A 274 -0.05 12.56 -6.01
C HIS A 274 1.01 13.22 -5.12
N GLY A 275 1.18 12.72 -3.88
CA GLY A 275 2.10 13.29 -2.91
C GLY A 275 3.57 12.87 -3.07
N GLY A 276 3.90 12.10 -4.10
CA GLY A 276 5.25 11.54 -4.25
C GLY A 276 6.16 12.24 -5.25
N TYR A 277 5.70 13.33 -5.87
CA TYR A 277 6.55 14.14 -6.77
C TYR A 277 6.15 15.62 -6.68
N ASP A 278 7.02 16.50 -7.17
CA ASP A 278 6.75 17.94 -7.19
C ASP A 278 5.54 18.23 -8.09
N PRO A 279 4.43 18.73 -7.54
CA PRO A 279 3.19 18.89 -8.30
C PRO A 279 3.18 20.10 -9.24
N VAL A 280 4.14 21.01 -9.13
CA VAL A 280 4.09 22.31 -9.85
C VAL A 280 3.94 22.09 -11.36
N SER A 281 4.78 21.24 -11.94
CA SER A 281 4.78 21.00 -13.39
C SER A 281 3.45 20.39 -13.87
N ALA A 282 2.95 19.39 -13.14
CA ALA A 282 1.69 18.72 -13.48
C ALA A 282 0.47 19.63 -13.27
N ASN A 283 0.51 20.48 -12.25
CA ASN A 283 -0.61 21.39 -11.98
C ASN A 283 -0.69 22.55 -13.00
N LEU A 284 0.44 22.90 -13.63
CA LEU A 284 0.44 23.90 -14.71
C LEU A 284 -0.09 23.31 -16.03
N ASP A 285 0.16 22.04 -16.25
CA ASP A 285 -0.24 21.36 -17.49
C ASP A 285 -0.29 19.85 -17.19
N ALA A 286 -1.45 19.33 -16.89
CA ALA A 286 -1.59 17.91 -16.50
C ALA A 286 -1.43 16.97 -17.70
N ASP A 287 -1.46 17.49 -18.94
CA ASP A 287 -1.09 16.68 -20.12
C ASP A 287 0.35 16.21 -20.05
N ARG A 288 1.20 16.83 -19.25
CA ARG A 288 2.57 16.35 -18.96
C ARG A 288 2.58 14.98 -18.27
N VAL A 289 1.45 14.59 -17.67
CA VAL A 289 1.31 13.28 -16.99
C VAL A 289 0.37 12.36 -17.75
N LEU A 290 -0.69 12.89 -18.33
CA LEU A 290 -1.70 12.11 -19.05
C LEU A 290 -2.07 12.84 -20.34
N PRO A 291 -1.62 12.39 -21.51
CA PRO A 291 -1.56 13.22 -22.73
C PRO A 291 -2.88 13.33 -23.49
N VAL A 292 -3.89 13.93 -22.88
CA VAL A 292 -5.21 14.10 -23.50
C VAL A 292 -5.13 14.98 -24.73
N ASP A 293 -4.36 16.07 -24.65
CA ASP A 293 -4.22 17.03 -25.76
C ASP A 293 -3.74 16.35 -27.05
N VAL A 294 -2.66 15.59 -26.96
CA VAL A 294 -2.09 14.90 -28.13
C VAL A 294 -3.03 13.81 -28.61
N MET A 295 -3.66 13.07 -27.70
CA MET A 295 -4.60 12.02 -28.08
C MET A 295 -5.82 12.62 -28.81
N ARG A 296 -6.27 13.81 -28.42
CA ARG A 296 -7.34 14.51 -29.15
C ARG A 296 -6.89 14.94 -30.54
N GLU A 297 -5.66 15.43 -30.67
CA GLU A 297 -5.10 15.75 -31.98
C GLU A 297 -5.08 14.52 -32.89
N LEU A 298 -4.57 13.40 -32.38
CA LEU A 298 -4.49 12.15 -33.13
C LEU A 298 -5.88 11.62 -33.52
N GLU A 299 -6.85 11.79 -32.65
CA GLU A 299 -8.25 11.45 -32.94
C GLU A 299 -8.79 12.32 -34.09
N ASN A 300 -8.58 13.64 -34.00
CA ASN A 300 -9.06 14.59 -35.01
C ASN A 300 -8.40 14.37 -36.37
N GLU A 301 -7.13 13.93 -36.36
CA GLU A 301 -6.38 13.63 -37.59
C GLU A 301 -6.75 12.26 -38.17
N GLY A 302 -7.51 11.44 -37.46
CA GLY A 302 -7.86 10.10 -37.90
C GLY A 302 -6.74 9.09 -37.77
N VAL A 303 -5.74 9.38 -36.92
CA VAL A 303 -4.64 8.43 -36.63
C VAL A 303 -5.18 7.29 -35.74
N ILE A 304 -6.00 7.65 -34.76
CA ILE A 304 -6.75 6.67 -33.97
C ILE A 304 -8.24 6.82 -34.30
N GLY A 305 -9.02 5.78 -34.05
CA GLY A 305 -10.46 5.83 -34.28
C GLY A 305 -11.17 6.73 -33.29
N LYS A 306 -10.89 6.55 -32.01
CA LYS A 306 -11.54 7.32 -30.97
C LYS A 306 -10.73 7.29 -29.68
N LEU A 307 -10.63 8.44 -29.02
CA LEU A 307 -10.21 8.49 -27.62
C LEU A 307 -11.42 8.12 -26.76
N TYR A 308 -11.28 7.09 -25.92
CA TYR A 308 -12.35 6.71 -25.00
C TYR A 308 -12.76 7.92 -24.17
N ASN A 309 -14.05 8.09 -23.95
CA ASN A 309 -14.62 9.33 -23.39
C ASN A 309 -14.42 9.50 -21.89
N LYS A 310 -13.58 8.67 -21.27
CA LYS A 310 -13.21 8.77 -19.85
C LYS A 310 -11.74 8.44 -19.70
N PHE A 311 -11.14 8.93 -18.59
CA PHE A 311 -9.86 8.39 -18.14
C PHE A 311 -9.99 7.89 -16.71
N TYR A 312 -9.09 7.01 -16.35
CA TYR A 312 -9.01 6.48 -14.98
C TYR A 312 -7.72 6.94 -14.34
N SER A 313 -7.80 7.28 -13.04
CA SER A 313 -6.64 7.80 -12.33
C SER A 313 -6.61 7.26 -10.90
N THR A 314 -5.41 6.92 -10.45
CA THR A 314 -5.17 6.69 -9.02
C THR A 314 -3.80 7.27 -8.66
N VAL A 315 -3.53 7.35 -7.37
CA VAL A 315 -2.21 7.77 -6.88
C VAL A 315 -1.40 6.50 -6.60
N GLY A 316 -0.38 6.25 -7.42
CA GLY A 316 0.44 5.04 -7.26
C GLY A 316 1.47 5.11 -6.15
N ASN A 317 1.63 6.30 -5.53
CA ASN A 317 2.59 6.51 -4.44
C ASN A 317 2.25 5.62 -3.24
N GLY A 318 3.09 4.63 -2.95
CA GLY A 318 2.88 3.73 -1.82
C GLY A 318 1.68 2.80 -1.92
N THR A 319 0.96 2.81 -3.03
CA THR A 319 -0.26 2.00 -3.19
C THR A 319 0.10 0.52 -3.29
N SER A 320 -0.62 -0.30 -2.54
CA SER A 320 -0.34 -1.73 -2.43
C SER A 320 -0.57 -2.46 -3.76
N VAL A 321 0.13 -3.58 -3.94
CA VAL A 321 -0.07 -4.44 -5.10
C VAL A 321 -1.52 -4.95 -5.13
N ALA A 322 -2.09 -5.29 -3.97
CA ALA A 322 -3.48 -5.78 -3.89
C ALA A 322 -4.47 -4.72 -4.37
N ASN A 323 -4.33 -3.46 -3.94
CA ASN A 323 -5.20 -2.38 -4.39
C ASN A 323 -5.03 -2.13 -5.90
N SER A 324 -3.77 -2.13 -6.38
CA SER A 324 -3.48 -1.92 -7.80
C SER A 324 -4.17 -2.98 -8.67
N LYS A 325 -4.14 -4.25 -8.25
CA LYS A 325 -4.83 -5.35 -8.94
C LYS A 325 -6.34 -5.13 -8.93
N ASN A 326 -6.89 -4.82 -7.76
CA ASN A 326 -8.34 -4.60 -7.62
C ASN A 326 -8.83 -3.46 -8.53
N PHE A 327 -8.11 -2.33 -8.57
CA PHE A 327 -8.46 -1.22 -9.45
C PHE A 327 -8.43 -1.66 -10.91
N ALA A 328 -7.36 -2.34 -11.31
CA ALA A 328 -7.17 -2.77 -12.69
C ALA A 328 -8.26 -3.74 -13.14
N ASP A 329 -8.65 -4.69 -12.27
CA ASP A 329 -9.72 -5.64 -12.58
C ASP A 329 -11.04 -4.93 -12.86
N GLN A 330 -11.40 -3.96 -12.01
CA GLN A 330 -12.64 -3.18 -12.18
C GLN A 330 -12.59 -2.33 -13.43
N ILE A 331 -11.45 -1.65 -13.67
CA ILE A 331 -11.28 -0.79 -14.84
C ILE A 331 -11.34 -1.63 -16.13
N ALA A 332 -10.64 -2.77 -16.17
CA ALA A 332 -10.62 -3.64 -17.34
C ALA A 332 -12.03 -4.11 -17.73
N GLU A 333 -12.85 -4.46 -16.74
CA GLU A 333 -14.23 -4.87 -16.98
C GLU A 333 -15.03 -3.76 -17.68
N LYS A 334 -14.88 -2.52 -17.20
CA LYS A 334 -15.55 -1.35 -17.79
C LYS A 334 -15.04 -1.07 -19.20
N LEU A 335 -13.72 -1.11 -19.40
CA LEU A 335 -13.13 -0.86 -20.72
C LEU A 335 -13.60 -1.87 -21.75
N LYS A 336 -13.62 -3.15 -21.40
CA LYS A 336 -14.07 -4.20 -22.32
C LYS A 336 -15.55 -4.06 -22.64
N SER A 337 -16.37 -3.77 -21.65
CA SER A 337 -17.80 -3.54 -21.81
C SER A 337 -18.08 -2.38 -22.78
N ASP A 338 -17.24 -1.36 -22.76
CA ASP A 338 -17.40 -0.17 -23.60
C ASP A 338 -16.65 -0.26 -24.94
N GLY A 339 -16.08 -1.43 -25.26
CA GLY A 339 -15.47 -1.69 -26.56
C GLY A 339 -14.10 -1.04 -26.75
N VAL A 340 -13.39 -0.74 -25.66
CA VAL A 340 -12.03 -0.24 -25.75
C VAL A 340 -11.11 -1.37 -26.25
N GLN A 341 -10.18 -1.02 -27.12
CA GLN A 341 -9.33 -2.00 -27.81
C GLN A 341 -7.86 -1.94 -27.38
N ALA A 342 -7.46 -0.84 -26.75
CA ALA A 342 -6.07 -0.68 -26.26
C ALA A 342 -6.01 0.40 -25.19
N VAL A 343 -4.93 0.35 -24.40
CA VAL A 343 -4.75 1.26 -23.25
C VAL A 343 -3.33 1.83 -23.25
N ILE A 344 -3.24 3.12 -23.01
CA ILE A 344 -1.98 3.78 -22.64
C ILE A 344 -2.07 4.08 -21.14
N LEU A 345 -1.14 3.54 -20.35
CA LEU A 345 -1.08 3.80 -18.92
C LEU A 345 0.23 4.53 -18.60
N THR A 346 0.13 5.64 -17.85
CA THR A 346 1.29 6.48 -17.53
C THR A 346 1.62 6.42 -16.04
N SER A 347 2.94 6.47 -15.71
CA SER A 347 3.42 6.45 -14.32
C SER A 347 4.57 7.43 -14.13
N THR A 348 4.69 7.96 -12.94
CA THR A 348 5.73 8.90 -12.53
C THR A 348 6.84 8.24 -11.71
N UNK A 349 6.75 8.21 -10.43
CA UNK A 349 7.79 7.82 -9.58
C UNK A 349 7.88 6.37 -9.40
N GLY A 350 8.76 5.95 -8.45
CA GLY A 350 9.10 4.57 -8.10
C GLY A 350 7.94 3.64 -7.80
N THR A 351 7.31 3.80 -6.64
CA THR A 351 6.14 2.96 -6.30
C THR A 351 4.95 3.25 -7.21
N CYS A 352 4.89 4.43 -7.78
CA CYS A 352 3.91 4.77 -8.80
C CYS A 352 4.09 3.87 -10.04
N THR A 353 5.33 3.65 -10.48
CA THR A 353 5.62 2.73 -11.59
C THR A 353 5.27 1.29 -11.22
N ARG A 354 5.53 0.88 -9.96
CA ARG A 354 5.12 -0.46 -9.51
C ARG A 354 3.60 -0.62 -9.60
N CYS A 355 2.86 0.36 -9.10
CA CYS A 355 1.39 0.38 -9.18
C CYS A 355 0.93 0.30 -10.64
N GLY A 356 1.46 1.17 -11.50
CA GLY A 356 1.09 1.22 -12.93
C GLY A 356 1.41 -0.09 -13.65
N ALA A 357 2.59 -0.65 -13.42
CA ALA A 357 2.98 -1.91 -14.06
C ALA A 357 2.10 -3.08 -13.59
N THR A 358 1.69 -3.07 -12.31
CA THR A 358 0.73 -4.06 -11.79
C THR A 358 -0.60 -3.93 -12.51
N MET A 359 -1.10 -2.69 -12.64
CA MET A 359 -2.36 -2.44 -13.35
C MET A 359 -2.27 -2.86 -14.83
N VAL A 360 -1.15 -2.55 -15.49
CA VAL A 360 -0.89 -2.95 -16.88
C VAL A 360 -1.06 -4.46 -17.03
N LYS A 361 -0.42 -5.24 -16.16
CA LYS A 361 -0.50 -6.71 -16.23
C LYS A 361 -1.94 -7.22 -16.05
N GLU A 362 -2.63 -6.69 -15.05
CA GLU A 362 -4.00 -7.17 -14.76
C GLU A 362 -4.95 -6.86 -15.93
N ILE A 363 -4.82 -5.66 -16.53
CA ILE A 363 -5.61 -5.31 -17.69
C ILE A 363 -5.25 -6.22 -18.87
N GLU A 364 -3.96 -6.45 -19.10
CA GLU A 364 -3.47 -7.27 -20.21
C GLU A 364 -3.95 -8.74 -20.11
N LYS A 365 -4.12 -9.25 -18.88
CA LYS A 365 -4.70 -10.59 -18.66
C LYS A 365 -6.06 -10.77 -19.32
N THR A 366 -6.82 -9.68 -19.50
CA THR A 366 -8.15 -9.72 -20.09
C THR A 366 -8.12 -9.75 -21.62
N GLY A 367 -6.92 -9.66 -22.23
CA GLY A 367 -6.76 -9.64 -23.69
C GLY A 367 -6.58 -8.26 -24.29
N LEU A 368 -6.63 -7.20 -23.49
CA LEU A 368 -6.41 -5.83 -23.98
C LEU A 368 -4.91 -5.53 -24.01
N PRO A 369 -4.34 -5.13 -25.16
CA PRO A 369 -2.96 -4.67 -25.18
C PRO A 369 -2.83 -3.35 -24.41
N VAL A 370 -1.81 -3.27 -23.57
CA VAL A 370 -1.54 -2.09 -22.75
C VAL A 370 -0.07 -1.70 -22.94
N VAL A 371 0.19 -0.41 -23.14
CA VAL A 371 1.54 0.12 -23.14
C VAL A 371 1.74 0.95 -21.88
N HIS A 372 2.86 0.73 -21.21
CA HIS A 372 3.25 1.46 -20.00
C HIS A 372 4.26 2.54 -20.34
N VAL A 373 3.86 3.79 -20.25
CA VAL A 373 4.78 4.93 -20.40
C VAL A 373 5.29 5.26 -19.00
N ALA A 374 6.55 4.96 -18.73
CA ALA A 374 7.06 5.00 -17.36
C ALA A 374 8.43 5.65 -17.27
N THR A 375 8.60 6.48 -16.26
CA THR A 375 9.88 7.15 -16.01
C THR A 375 10.91 6.16 -15.48
N VAL A 376 10.50 5.23 -14.61
CA VAL A 376 11.45 4.29 -14.00
C VAL A 376 11.33 2.92 -14.68
N VAL A 377 11.85 2.84 -15.88
CA VAL A 377 11.78 1.63 -16.73
C VAL A 377 12.23 0.35 -16.00
N PRO A 378 13.33 0.35 -15.23
CA PRO A 378 13.71 -0.89 -14.53
C PRO A 378 12.62 -1.45 -13.60
N ILE A 379 11.86 -0.58 -12.94
CA ILE A 379 10.76 -1.05 -12.09
C ILE A 379 9.65 -1.65 -12.95
N SER A 380 9.28 -0.98 -14.03
CA SER A 380 8.25 -1.50 -14.95
C SER A 380 8.63 -2.90 -15.46
N LYS A 381 9.90 -3.07 -15.83
CA LYS A 381 10.44 -4.36 -16.28
C LYS A 381 10.37 -5.42 -15.18
N THR A 382 10.80 -5.07 -13.99
CA THR A 382 10.82 -6.00 -12.85
C THR A 382 9.43 -6.50 -12.51
N VAL A 383 8.45 -5.59 -12.48
CA VAL A 383 7.07 -5.93 -12.16
C VAL A 383 6.41 -6.73 -13.28
N GLY A 384 6.78 -6.48 -14.54
CA GLY A 384 6.39 -7.34 -15.63
C GLY A 384 5.48 -6.74 -16.70
N ALA A 385 5.47 -5.41 -16.88
CA ALA A 385 4.77 -4.81 -18.02
C ALA A 385 5.41 -5.31 -19.31
N ASN A 386 4.62 -5.63 -20.32
CA ASN A 386 5.14 -6.22 -21.56
C ASN A 386 5.58 -5.18 -22.58
N ARG A 387 4.79 -4.11 -22.76
CA ARG A 387 5.12 -3.02 -23.69
C ARG A 387 5.47 -1.79 -22.87
N ILE A 388 6.69 -1.29 -22.98
CA ILE A 388 7.19 -0.19 -22.16
C ILE A 388 7.75 0.90 -23.06
N VAL A 389 7.37 2.15 -22.82
CA VAL A 389 7.94 3.33 -23.47
C VAL A 389 8.58 4.20 -22.39
N PRO A 390 9.87 4.52 -22.51
CA PRO A 390 10.54 5.40 -21.55
C PRO A 390 9.94 6.81 -21.57
N ALA A 391 9.67 7.35 -20.41
CA ALA A 391 9.16 8.71 -20.21
C ALA A 391 10.30 9.67 -19.92
N VAL A 392 10.03 10.99 -19.89
CA VAL A 392 11.06 12.03 -19.81
C VAL A 392 11.61 12.16 -18.39
N ALA A 393 10.77 12.51 -17.43
CA ALA A 393 11.20 12.76 -16.04
C ALA A 393 10.03 12.62 -15.09
N ILE A 394 10.33 12.36 -13.82
CA ILE A 394 9.29 12.05 -12.82
C ILE A 394 8.20 13.12 -12.72
N PRO A 395 8.52 14.44 -12.59
CA PRO A 395 7.43 15.43 -12.44
C PRO A 395 6.68 15.74 -13.74
N HIS A 396 7.21 15.29 -14.87
CA HIS A 396 6.62 15.58 -16.19
C HIS A 396 6.96 14.45 -17.17
N PRO A 397 6.38 13.27 -16.97
CA PRO A 397 6.75 12.11 -17.81
C PRO A 397 6.54 12.30 -19.31
N LEU A 398 5.57 13.11 -19.73
CA LEU A 398 5.29 13.36 -21.13
C LEU A 398 5.47 14.85 -21.48
N GLY A 399 6.44 15.50 -20.87
CA GLY A 399 6.72 16.90 -21.16
C GLY A 399 8.07 17.33 -20.67
N ASN A 400 8.38 18.60 -20.93
CA ASN A 400 9.59 19.24 -20.43
C ASN A 400 9.34 20.73 -20.34
N PRO A 401 9.07 21.26 -19.14
CA PRO A 401 8.71 22.68 -18.97
C PRO A 401 9.81 23.68 -19.35
N LYS A 402 10.99 23.19 -19.69
CA LYS A 402 12.09 24.06 -20.17
C LYS A 402 12.01 24.32 -21.68
N LEU A 403 11.17 23.59 -22.40
CA LEU A 403 10.98 23.77 -23.84
C LEU A 403 9.89 24.80 -24.10
N SER A 404 9.84 25.33 -25.33
CA SER A 404 8.70 26.12 -25.77
C SER A 404 7.46 25.22 -25.83
N GLU A 405 6.31 25.83 -25.76
CA GLU A 405 5.02 25.09 -25.81
C GLU A 405 4.95 24.13 -27.01
N GLN A 406 5.35 24.59 -28.19
CA GLN A 406 5.30 23.77 -29.39
C GLN A 406 6.32 22.62 -29.34
N GLU A 407 7.53 22.88 -28.87
CA GLU A 407 8.55 21.85 -28.73
C GLU A 407 8.14 20.80 -27.73
N GLU A 408 7.55 21.23 -26.61
CA GLU A 408 7.05 20.30 -25.57
C GLU A 408 5.93 19.43 -26.13
N LYS A 409 5.02 20.04 -26.88
CA LYS A 409 3.91 19.30 -27.50
C LYS A 409 4.43 18.28 -28.53
N ASN A 410 5.44 18.64 -29.32
CA ASN A 410 6.09 17.74 -30.26
C ASN A 410 6.74 16.54 -29.52
N LEU A 411 7.42 16.81 -28.42
CA LEU A 411 8.02 15.77 -27.56
C LEU A 411 6.94 14.83 -27.04
N ARG A 412 5.85 15.39 -26.52
CA ARG A 412 4.70 14.58 -26.02
C ARG A 412 4.13 13.71 -27.12
N ARG A 413 3.97 14.28 -28.29
CA ARG A 413 3.46 13.57 -29.47
C ARG A 413 4.36 12.40 -29.85
N ASP A 414 5.68 12.62 -29.88
CA ASP A 414 6.65 11.57 -30.21
C ASP A 414 6.50 10.39 -29.24
N ILE A 415 6.34 10.66 -27.94
CA ILE A 415 6.19 9.59 -26.93
C ILE A 415 4.87 8.85 -27.15
N VAL A 416 3.79 9.57 -27.41
CA VAL A 416 2.48 8.95 -27.65
C VAL A 416 2.49 8.11 -28.93
N GLU A 417 3.13 8.59 -30.00
CA GLU A 417 3.25 7.84 -31.24
C GLU A 417 4.06 6.55 -31.06
N LYS A 418 5.12 6.59 -30.23
CA LYS A 418 5.84 5.37 -29.85
C LYS A 418 4.93 4.41 -29.08
N ALA A 419 4.12 4.94 -28.18
CA ALA A 419 3.16 4.13 -27.42
C ALA A 419 2.16 3.46 -28.35
N LEU A 420 1.64 4.20 -29.34
CA LEU A 420 0.71 3.64 -30.33
C LEU A 420 1.40 2.59 -31.22
N THR A 421 2.66 2.82 -31.58
CA THR A 421 3.46 1.84 -32.32
C THR A 421 3.60 0.54 -31.50
N ALA A 422 3.89 0.68 -30.21
CA ALA A 422 4.02 -0.48 -29.31
C ALA A 422 2.70 -1.28 -29.26
N LEU A 423 1.56 -0.58 -29.24
CA LEU A 423 0.24 -1.24 -29.24
C LEU A 423 -0.08 -1.97 -30.53
N GLN A 424 0.56 -1.57 -31.63
CA GLN A 424 0.39 -2.21 -32.96
C GLN A 424 1.42 -3.32 -33.22
N THR A 425 2.39 -3.48 -32.36
CA THR A 425 3.51 -4.41 -32.56
C THR A 425 3.24 -5.73 -31.88
N SER A 426 3.32 -6.83 -32.65
CA SER A 426 3.26 -8.17 -32.07
C SER A 426 4.57 -8.44 -31.33
N ILE A 427 4.47 -8.87 -30.08
CA ILE A 427 5.64 -9.21 -29.27
C ILE A 427 5.39 -10.56 -28.58
N ASP A 428 6.45 -11.31 -28.39
CA ASP A 428 6.39 -12.59 -27.69
C ASP A 428 7.10 -12.53 -26.33
N GLN A 429 7.71 -11.38 -26.01
CA GLN A 429 8.40 -11.16 -24.75
C GLN A 429 8.36 -9.67 -24.41
N GLN A 430 8.69 -9.34 -23.19
CA GLN A 430 8.75 -7.98 -22.70
C GLN A 430 9.66 -7.12 -23.59
N THR A 431 9.15 -5.99 -24.07
CA THR A 431 9.84 -5.13 -25.04
C THR A 431 9.79 -3.66 -24.60
N VAL A 432 10.94 -2.99 -24.66
CA VAL A 432 11.06 -1.54 -24.44
C VAL A 432 11.18 -0.88 -25.81
N PHE A 433 10.29 0.07 -26.08
CA PHE A 433 10.23 0.81 -27.36
C PHE A 433 10.90 2.18 -27.15
N CYS A 434 12.12 2.36 -27.68
CA CYS A 434 12.92 3.59 -27.55
C CYS A 434 12.86 4.49 -28.77
#